data_43955a192c149f0a098596cec61c537c
#
_entry.id   43955a192c149f0a098596cec61c537c
#
_cell.length_a   1.000
_cell.length_b   1.000
_cell.length_c   1.000
_cell.angle_alpha   90.00
_cell.angle_beta   90.00
_cell.angle_gamma   90.00
#
_symmetry.space_group_name_H-M   'P 1'
#
loop_
_entity.id
_entity.type
_entity.pdbx_description
1 polymer ?
#
loop_
_entity_poly.entity_id
_entity_poly.type
_entity_poly.pdbx_seq_one_letter_code
_entity_poly.pdbx_strand_id
1 'polypeptide(L)'
;MGDGNSNKRTEMNKVPTVKLNNGMEMPQLGVGTFLVKDNAAERVCHAIKVGFRLIDTAQGYGNEKEVGEGICRSGIDRRELFITTKVNTMEMRGGTVRQSLDKSLADLGTDYIDLVLIHWPVKGHIKETWQILEEYV
;
A
#
# COMPACT_ATOMS: atom_id res chain seq x y z
N MET A 1 12.41 15.95 -39.09
CA MET A 1 11.69 16.89 -38.19
C MET A 1 10.53 16.15 -37.60
N GLY A 2 10.53 15.92 -36.29
CA GLY A 2 9.35 15.40 -35.62
C GLY A 2 9.58 14.32 -34.59
N ASP A 3 10.27 14.58 -33.46
CA ASP A 3 10.25 13.63 -32.30
C ASP A 3 10.23 14.35 -30.95
N GLY A 4 9.81 15.63 -30.94
CA GLY A 4 9.70 16.40 -29.69
C GLY A 4 8.39 16.24 -28.91
N ASN A 5 7.40 15.47 -29.41
CA ASN A 5 6.05 15.47 -28.85
C ASN A 5 5.71 14.19 -28.04
N SER A 6 6.45 13.11 -28.22
CA SER A 6 6.21 11.84 -27.46
C SER A 6 6.73 11.94 -26.03
N ASN A 7 7.84 12.65 -25.81
CA ASN A 7 8.45 12.77 -24.48
C ASN A 7 7.64 13.67 -23.52
N LYS A 8 6.99 14.72 -24.04
CA LYS A 8 6.14 15.60 -23.22
C LYS A 8 4.84 14.93 -22.75
N ARG A 9 4.28 13.99 -23.53
CA ARG A 9 3.09 13.22 -23.10
C ARG A 9 3.40 12.23 -21.97
N THR A 10 4.61 11.65 -21.98
CA THR A 10 5.05 10.70 -20.94
C THR A 10 5.30 11.40 -19.61
N GLU A 11 5.79 12.64 -19.63
CA GLU A 11 6.00 13.43 -18.41
C GLU A 11 4.68 14.00 -17.81
N MET A 12 3.69 14.31 -18.65
CA MET A 12 2.41 14.88 -18.19
C MET A 12 1.50 13.85 -17.50
N ASN A 13 1.78 12.55 -17.59
CA ASN A 13 0.97 11.48 -16.99
C ASN A 13 1.60 10.89 -15.70
N LYS A 14 2.69 11.46 -15.20
CA LYS A 14 3.32 10.99 -13.97
C LYS A 14 2.58 11.60 -12.77
N VAL A 15 2.06 10.74 -11.88
CA VAL A 15 1.46 11.19 -10.61
C VAL A 15 2.52 11.95 -9.82
N PRO A 16 2.23 13.19 -9.37
CA PRO A 16 3.17 13.94 -8.56
C PRO A 16 3.44 13.22 -7.22
N THR A 17 4.64 13.40 -6.69
CA THR A 17 5.08 12.80 -5.43
C THR A 17 5.39 13.85 -4.38
N VAL A 18 5.40 13.44 -3.12
CA VAL A 18 5.99 14.19 -2.00
C VAL A 18 7.14 13.38 -1.43
N LYS A 19 8.21 14.07 -1.04
CA LYS A 19 9.35 13.45 -0.40
C LYS A 19 9.11 13.34 1.11
N LEU A 20 9.19 12.11 1.63
CA LEU A 20 9.10 11.84 3.05
C LEU A 20 10.42 12.14 3.76
N ASN A 21 10.41 12.17 5.11
CA ASN A 21 11.58 12.48 5.95
C ASN A 21 12.75 11.49 5.75
N ASN A 22 12.46 10.25 5.37
CA ASN A 22 13.47 9.22 5.06
C ASN A 22 13.98 9.26 3.60
N GLY A 23 13.51 10.23 2.80
CA GLY A 23 13.89 10.40 1.41
C GLY A 23 13.05 9.63 0.40
N MET A 24 12.14 8.77 0.83
CA MET A 24 11.22 8.06 -0.07
C MET A 24 10.23 9.02 -0.72
N GLU A 25 9.87 8.76 -1.97
CA GLU A 25 8.86 9.51 -2.69
C GLU A 25 7.51 8.80 -2.62
N MET A 26 6.51 9.47 -2.04
CA MET A 26 5.14 8.97 -1.93
C MET A 26 4.26 9.64 -2.98
N PRO A 27 3.54 8.88 -3.84
CA PRO A 27 2.59 9.45 -4.77
C PRO A 27 1.48 10.24 -4.06
N GLN A 28 1.11 11.39 -4.60
CA GLN A 28 0.05 12.24 -4.02
C GLN A 28 -1.36 11.74 -4.33
N LEU A 29 -1.50 10.86 -5.31
CA LEU A 29 -2.76 10.26 -5.70
C LEU A 29 -2.68 8.75 -5.55
N GLY A 30 -3.62 8.17 -4.83
CA GLY A 30 -3.72 6.73 -4.60
C GLY A 30 -5.13 6.20 -4.77
N VAL A 31 -5.25 4.89 -4.81
CA VAL A 31 -6.53 4.18 -4.79
C VAL A 31 -6.72 3.49 -3.44
N GLY A 32 -7.85 3.77 -2.78
CA GLY A 32 -8.26 3.11 -1.54
C GLY A 32 -9.06 1.84 -1.81
N THR A 33 -8.89 0.84 -0.96
CA THR A 33 -9.56 -0.47 -1.10
C THR A 33 -10.65 -0.71 -0.06
N PHE A 34 -10.96 0.27 0.78
CA PHE A 34 -12.03 0.14 1.78
C PHE A 34 -13.39 -0.12 1.12
N LEU A 35 -14.12 -1.11 1.64
CA LEU A 35 -15.42 -1.57 1.10
C LEU A 35 -15.40 -2.12 -0.34
N VAL A 36 -14.23 -2.32 -0.92
CA VAL A 36 -14.10 -3.02 -2.20
C VAL A 36 -14.19 -4.52 -1.92
N LYS A 37 -15.42 -5.07 -1.99
CA LYS A 37 -15.68 -6.49 -1.68
C LYS A 37 -15.67 -7.36 -2.93
N ASP A 38 -16.37 -6.90 -3.98
CA ASP A 38 -16.49 -7.67 -5.21
C ASP A 38 -15.41 -7.28 -6.21
N ASN A 39 -14.75 -8.29 -6.78
CA ASN A 39 -13.73 -8.10 -7.82
C ASN A 39 -12.59 -7.18 -7.41
N ALA A 40 -12.18 -7.19 -6.12
CA ALA A 40 -11.12 -6.31 -5.62
C ALA A 40 -9.81 -6.48 -6.41
N ALA A 41 -9.43 -7.71 -6.73
CA ALA A 41 -8.23 -7.98 -7.54
C ALA A 41 -8.32 -7.35 -8.94
N GLU A 42 -9.46 -7.44 -9.60
CA GLU A 42 -9.66 -6.85 -10.93
C GLU A 42 -9.59 -5.32 -10.87
N ARG A 43 -10.24 -4.71 -9.86
CA ARG A 43 -10.27 -3.25 -9.66
C ARG A 43 -8.88 -2.69 -9.37
N VAL A 44 -8.10 -3.35 -8.50
CA VAL A 44 -6.71 -2.98 -8.21
C VAL A 44 -5.84 -3.12 -9.45
N CYS A 45 -5.93 -4.24 -10.16
CA CYS A 45 -5.23 -4.45 -11.42
C CYS A 45 -5.55 -3.34 -12.44
N HIS A 46 -6.82 -2.98 -12.59
CA HIS A 46 -7.25 -1.90 -13.48
C HIS A 46 -6.69 -0.54 -13.04
N ALA A 47 -6.79 -0.22 -11.75
CA ALA A 47 -6.24 1.03 -11.20
C ALA A 47 -4.75 1.20 -11.52
N ILE A 48 -3.96 0.14 -11.33
CA ILE A 48 -2.54 0.15 -11.68
C ILE A 48 -2.33 0.36 -13.18
N LYS A 49 -3.10 -0.31 -14.03
CA LYS A 49 -3.00 -0.18 -15.49
C LYS A 49 -3.36 1.21 -16.00
N VAL A 50 -4.26 1.92 -15.35
CA VAL A 50 -4.60 3.31 -15.71
C VAL A 50 -3.67 4.35 -15.08
N GLY A 51 -2.67 3.93 -14.28
CA GLY A 51 -1.59 4.80 -13.83
C GLY A 51 -1.50 5.07 -12.33
N PHE A 52 -2.40 4.53 -11.48
CA PHE A 52 -2.22 4.63 -10.03
C PHE A 52 -0.95 3.91 -9.58
N ARG A 53 -0.21 4.53 -8.67
CA ARG A 53 1.04 3.98 -8.11
C ARG A 53 1.03 3.88 -6.58
N LEU A 54 0.03 4.43 -5.90
CA LEU A 54 -0.20 4.24 -4.48
C LEU A 54 -1.48 3.43 -4.28
N ILE A 55 -1.36 2.34 -3.51
CA ILE A 55 -2.47 1.48 -3.10
C ILE A 55 -2.60 1.61 -1.58
N ASP A 56 -3.75 2.08 -1.13
CA ASP A 56 -4.08 2.22 0.30
C ASP A 56 -5.04 1.10 0.72
N THR A 57 -4.55 0.19 1.53
CA THR A 57 -5.32 -0.90 2.11
C THR A 57 -5.20 -0.93 3.65
N ALA A 58 -5.75 -1.93 4.29
CA ALA A 58 -5.64 -2.16 5.72
C ALA A 58 -6.01 -3.60 6.08
N GLN A 59 -5.42 -4.13 7.17
CA GLN A 59 -5.79 -5.43 7.73
C GLN A 59 -7.30 -5.53 8.00
N GLY A 60 -7.87 -4.46 8.56
CA GLY A 60 -9.30 -4.39 8.90
C GLY A 60 -10.25 -4.35 7.69
N TYR A 61 -9.76 -4.19 6.47
CA TYR A 61 -10.61 -4.22 5.26
C TYR A 61 -10.93 -5.65 4.82
N GLY A 62 -10.12 -6.63 5.25
CA GLY A 62 -10.34 -8.04 4.97
C GLY A 62 -10.13 -8.44 3.52
N ASN A 63 -9.41 -7.63 2.74
CA ASN A 63 -9.20 -7.85 1.31
C ASN A 63 -7.74 -7.71 0.85
N GLU A 64 -6.77 -7.74 1.77
CA GLU A 64 -5.33 -7.62 1.42
C GLU A 64 -4.88 -8.69 0.43
N LYS A 65 -5.42 -9.91 0.54
CA LYS A 65 -5.11 -11.00 -0.39
C LYS A 65 -5.55 -10.70 -1.82
N GLU A 66 -6.77 -10.23 -2.00
CA GLU A 66 -7.29 -9.83 -3.30
C GLU A 66 -6.55 -8.61 -3.85
N VAL A 67 -6.12 -7.69 -2.98
CA VAL A 67 -5.24 -6.57 -3.36
C VAL A 67 -3.92 -7.10 -3.90
N GLY A 68 -3.27 -8.03 -3.20
CA GLY A 68 -2.04 -8.70 -3.65
C GLY A 68 -2.21 -9.43 -4.99
N GLU A 69 -3.33 -10.14 -5.16
CA GLU A 69 -3.67 -10.77 -6.44
C GLU A 69 -3.81 -9.73 -7.57
N GLY A 70 -4.43 -8.58 -7.31
CA GLY A 70 -4.59 -7.51 -8.28
C GLY A 70 -3.26 -6.88 -8.69
N ILE A 71 -2.35 -6.69 -7.73
CA ILE A 71 -0.98 -6.23 -7.98
C ILE A 71 -0.25 -7.23 -8.88
N CYS A 72 -0.28 -8.52 -8.54
CA CYS A 72 0.34 -9.58 -9.32
C CYS A 72 -0.20 -9.62 -10.77
N ARG A 73 -1.53 -9.59 -10.95
CA ARG A 73 -2.18 -9.59 -12.27
C ARG A 73 -1.86 -8.37 -13.12
N SER A 74 -1.49 -7.24 -12.51
CA SER A 74 -1.12 -6.03 -13.25
C SER A 74 0.19 -6.18 -14.01
N GLY A 75 1.09 -7.05 -13.54
CA GLY A 75 2.42 -7.26 -14.10
C GLY A 75 3.40 -6.13 -13.82
N ILE A 76 3.04 -5.16 -12.95
CA ILE A 76 3.91 -4.04 -12.61
C ILE A 76 5.08 -4.49 -11.73
N ASP A 77 6.23 -3.85 -11.87
CA ASP A 77 7.34 -4.04 -10.93
C ASP A 77 6.95 -3.49 -9.55
N ARG A 78 7.14 -4.29 -8.50
CA ARG A 78 6.81 -3.90 -7.12
C ARG A 78 7.45 -2.56 -6.72
N ARG A 79 8.64 -2.27 -7.21
CA ARG A 79 9.39 -1.03 -6.94
C ARG A 79 8.73 0.22 -7.52
N GLU A 80 7.81 0.07 -8.45
CA GLU A 80 7.03 1.18 -9.00
C GLU A 80 5.77 1.51 -8.19
N LEU A 81 5.44 0.68 -7.19
CA LEU A 81 4.28 0.87 -6.33
C LEU A 81 4.68 1.36 -4.95
N PHE A 82 3.81 2.17 -4.37
CA PHE A 82 3.81 2.55 -2.96
C PHE A 82 2.59 1.89 -2.30
N ILE A 83 2.82 0.94 -1.39
CA ILE A 83 1.76 0.20 -0.71
C ILE A 83 1.66 0.68 0.73
N THR A 84 0.47 1.11 1.13
CA THR A 84 0.13 1.43 2.50
C THR A 84 -0.82 0.39 3.07
N THR A 85 -0.51 -0.13 4.25
CA THR A 85 -1.47 -0.89 5.07
C THR A 85 -1.54 -0.36 6.49
N LYS A 86 -2.44 -0.91 7.30
CA LYS A 86 -2.70 -0.40 8.65
C LYS A 86 -2.94 -1.55 9.62
N VAL A 87 -2.28 -1.46 10.79
CA VAL A 87 -2.47 -2.42 11.88
C VAL A 87 -3.86 -2.27 12.47
N ASN A 88 -4.59 -3.37 12.55
CA ASN A 88 -5.94 -3.40 13.08
C ASN A 88 -5.94 -3.29 14.62
N THR A 89 -6.97 -2.66 15.17
CA THR A 89 -7.16 -2.49 16.61
C THR A 89 -7.29 -3.80 17.38
N MET A 90 -7.83 -4.83 16.75
CA MET A 90 -7.94 -6.17 17.35
C MET A 90 -6.56 -6.79 17.57
N GLU A 91 -5.65 -6.65 16.63
CA GLU A 91 -4.28 -7.16 16.68
C GLU A 91 -3.47 -6.45 17.78
N MET A 92 -3.69 -5.13 17.92
CA MET A 92 -3.08 -4.34 19.00
C MET A 92 -3.52 -4.83 20.38
N ARG A 93 -4.83 -5.07 20.57
CA ARG A 93 -5.40 -5.56 21.86
C ARG A 93 -5.03 -7.00 22.14
N GLY A 94 -4.92 -7.81 21.10
CA GLY A 94 -4.61 -9.24 21.21
C GLY A 94 -3.11 -9.54 21.34
N GLY A 95 -2.21 -8.55 21.18
CA GLY A 95 -0.78 -8.76 21.20
C GLY A 95 -0.25 -9.55 19.99
N THR A 96 -0.97 -9.53 18.86
CA THR A 96 -0.67 -10.31 17.66
C THR A 96 -0.16 -9.45 16.50
N VAL A 97 0.38 -8.25 16.80
CA VAL A 97 0.81 -7.27 15.78
C VAL A 97 1.87 -7.86 14.83
N ARG A 98 2.90 -8.57 15.35
CA ARG A 98 3.93 -9.18 14.50
C ARG A 98 3.33 -10.18 13.52
N GLN A 99 2.53 -11.12 14.02
CA GLN A 99 1.87 -12.13 13.20
C GLN A 99 0.96 -11.49 12.14
N SER A 100 0.28 -10.41 12.48
CA SER A 100 -0.57 -9.69 11.52
C SER A 100 0.22 -8.97 10.43
N LEU A 101 1.40 -8.44 10.74
CA LEU A 101 2.30 -7.85 9.75
C LEU A 101 2.85 -8.90 8.80
N ASP A 102 3.31 -10.05 9.32
CA ASP A 102 3.77 -11.16 8.50
C ASP A 102 2.65 -11.68 7.59
N LYS A 103 1.42 -11.74 8.11
CA LYS A 103 0.25 -12.08 7.31
C LYS A 103 -0.03 -11.05 6.21
N SER A 104 0.06 -9.76 6.51
CA SER A 104 -0.11 -8.70 5.50
C SER A 104 0.92 -8.82 4.37
N LEU A 105 2.19 -9.07 4.68
CA LEU A 105 3.23 -9.31 3.69
C LEU A 105 2.88 -10.50 2.79
N ALA A 106 2.45 -11.62 3.40
CA ALA A 106 2.06 -12.82 2.67
C ALA A 106 0.82 -12.59 1.79
N ASP A 107 -0.23 -11.94 2.31
CA ASP A 107 -1.47 -11.66 1.60
C ASP A 107 -1.22 -10.69 0.43
N LEU A 108 -0.42 -9.65 0.63
CA LEU A 108 -0.05 -8.69 -0.41
C LEU A 108 0.96 -9.25 -1.43
N GLY A 109 1.58 -10.39 -1.13
CA GLY A 109 2.55 -11.04 -2.02
C GLY A 109 3.84 -10.24 -2.20
N THR A 110 4.33 -9.62 -1.13
CA THR A 110 5.51 -8.75 -1.14
C THR A 110 6.38 -9.01 0.07
N ASP A 111 7.65 -8.69 -0.03
CA ASP A 111 8.65 -8.78 1.04
C ASP A 111 8.82 -7.47 1.82
N TYR A 112 8.21 -6.39 1.37
CA TYR A 112 8.19 -5.10 2.07
C TYR A 112 6.89 -4.32 1.82
N ILE A 113 6.56 -3.42 2.76
CA ILE A 113 5.46 -2.46 2.69
C ILE A 113 6.06 -1.07 2.82
N ASP A 114 5.64 -0.11 1.98
CA ASP A 114 6.22 1.23 1.95
C ASP A 114 5.79 2.08 3.15
N LEU A 115 4.56 1.90 3.64
CA LEU A 115 4.03 2.61 4.80
C LEU A 115 3.09 1.72 5.60
N VAL A 116 3.36 1.59 6.91
CA VAL A 116 2.45 0.95 7.86
C VAL A 116 1.95 1.98 8.86
N LEU A 117 0.64 2.06 9.01
CA LEU A 117 -0.03 2.96 9.93
C LEU A 117 -0.67 2.19 11.10
N ILE A 118 -0.75 2.82 12.27
CA ILE A 118 -1.70 2.41 13.30
C ILE A 118 -3.08 2.91 12.85
N HIS A 119 -4.01 1.99 12.58
CA HIS A 119 -5.30 2.33 11.95
C HIS A 119 -6.14 3.25 12.83
N TRP A 120 -6.22 2.94 14.12
CA TRP A 120 -6.91 3.71 15.15
C TRP A 120 -6.13 3.68 16.45
N PRO A 121 -6.09 4.78 17.21
CA PRO A 121 -5.40 4.79 18.49
C PRO A 121 -6.14 3.89 19.50
N VAL A 122 -5.44 2.93 20.09
CA VAL A 122 -5.95 2.07 21.15
C VAL A 122 -5.24 2.44 22.45
N LYS A 123 -5.99 2.98 23.42
CA LYS A 123 -5.42 3.40 24.72
C LYS A 123 -4.66 2.24 25.38
N GLY A 124 -3.43 2.50 25.77
CA GLY A 124 -2.56 1.53 26.44
C GLY A 124 -1.76 0.63 25.49
N HIS A 125 -2.02 0.61 24.19
CA HIS A 125 -1.35 -0.27 23.22
C HIS A 125 -0.51 0.46 22.16
N ILE A 126 -0.60 1.79 22.07
CA ILE A 126 0.08 2.56 21.02
C ILE A 126 1.60 2.41 21.12
N LYS A 127 2.15 2.58 22.32
CA LYS A 127 3.60 2.53 22.55
C LYS A 127 4.18 1.17 22.17
N GLU A 128 3.58 0.10 22.63
CA GLU A 128 4.02 -1.26 22.33
C GLU A 128 3.92 -1.55 20.82
N THR A 129 2.79 -1.20 20.21
CA THR A 129 2.61 -1.35 18.76
C THR A 129 3.67 -0.58 17.99
N TRP A 130 3.95 0.67 18.39
CA TRP A 130 4.98 1.49 17.74
C TRP A 130 6.36 0.85 17.84
N GLN A 131 6.75 0.35 19.02
CA GLN A 131 8.02 -0.35 19.23
C GLN A 131 8.14 -1.59 18.33
N ILE A 132 7.04 -2.33 18.12
CA ILE A 132 7.03 -3.44 17.17
C ILE A 132 7.23 -2.96 15.74
N LEU A 133 6.56 -1.87 15.33
CA LEU A 133 6.72 -1.32 13.98
C LEU A 133 8.17 -0.86 13.71
N GLU A 134 8.86 -0.32 14.71
CA GLU A 134 10.26 0.08 14.60
C GLU A 134 11.22 -1.10 14.33
N GLU A 135 10.83 -2.33 14.67
CA GLU A 135 11.61 -3.54 14.38
C GLU A 135 11.57 -3.95 12.89
N TYR A 136 10.58 -3.42 12.13
CA TYR A 136 10.39 -3.73 10.70
C TYR A 136 10.99 -2.68 9.75
N VAL A 137 11.69 -1.66 10.26
CA VAL A 137 12.28 -0.57 9.46
C VAL A 137 13.73 -0.85 9.09
#